data_9b1a8677e6b4bdfd9296f316fcd6bbfc
#
_entry.id   9b1a8677e6b4bdfd9296f316fcd6bbfc
#
_cell.length_a   1.000
_cell.length_b   1.000
_cell.length_c   1.000
_cell.angle_alpha   90.00
_cell.angle_beta   90.00
_cell.angle_gamma   90.00
#
_symmetry.space_group_name_H-M   'P 1'
#
loop_
_entity.id
_entity.type
_entity.pdbx_description
1 polymer ?
#
loop_
_entity_poly.entity_id
_entity_poly.type
_entity_poly.pdbx_seq_one_letter_code
_entity_poly.pdbx_strand_id
1 'polypeptide(L)'
;MSTPKRVLKAIEARDGHECAWHGESCGTDTLVPQHRQGGMGGSRTKHRLSNVIWLCSLLNGDIEAVAELAAEARRRGIKISQHTDPCLIPVEYPDGRYWLTDDGRRTRDEDIGGPDKVPF
;
A
#
# COMPACT_ATOMS: atom_id res chain seq x y z
N MET A 1 13.70 12.21 -1.83
CA MET A 1 12.88 13.08 -0.99
C MET A 1 12.13 12.25 0.03
N SER A 2 12.18 12.63 1.28
CA SER A 2 11.56 11.84 2.33
C SER A 2 10.05 12.08 2.37
N THR A 3 9.33 11.11 2.91
CA THR A 3 7.90 11.19 3.04
C THR A 3 7.54 12.20 4.14
N PRO A 4 6.63 13.15 3.88
CA PRO A 4 6.27 14.14 4.88
C PRO A 4 5.68 13.52 6.14
N LYS A 5 5.90 14.18 7.29
CA LYS A 5 5.39 13.68 8.56
C LYS A 5 3.86 13.55 8.58
N ARG A 6 3.15 14.47 7.91
CA ARG A 6 1.69 14.40 7.85
C ARG A 6 1.21 13.12 7.17
N VAL A 7 1.97 12.68 6.18
CA VAL A 7 1.66 11.42 5.48
C VAL A 7 1.93 10.22 6.37
N LEU A 8 3.06 10.25 7.09
CA LEU A 8 3.40 9.16 8.02
C LEU A 8 2.34 9.01 9.10
N LYS A 9 1.88 10.13 9.65
CA LYS A 9 0.83 10.10 10.67
C LYS A 9 -0.48 9.57 10.11
N ALA A 10 -0.81 9.96 8.89
CA ALA A 10 -2.07 9.53 8.27
C ALA A 10 -2.07 8.04 7.98
N ILE A 11 -0.98 7.49 7.45
CA ILE A 11 -0.93 6.06 7.16
C ILE A 11 -0.81 5.23 8.43
N GLU A 12 -0.21 5.77 9.49
CA GLU A 12 -0.19 5.10 10.78
C GLU A 12 -1.59 5.04 11.38
N ALA A 13 -2.35 6.14 11.28
CA ALA A 13 -3.73 6.16 11.75
C ALA A 13 -4.61 5.20 10.96
N ARG A 14 -4.34 5.06 9.67
CA ARG A 14 -5.12 4.19 8.80
C ARG A 14 -4.81 2.71 9.02
N ASP A 15 -3.53 2.36 9.07
CA ASP A 15 -3.07 0.97 9.01
C ASP A 15 -2.45 0.48 10.32
N GLY A 16 -2.28 1.35 11.30
CA GLY A 16 -1.44 1.04 12.43
C GLY A 16 0.02 1.02 12.00
N HIS A 17 0.90 0.61 12.89
CA HIS A 17 2.32 0.52 12.56
C HIS A 17 2.64 -0.93 12.20
N GLU A 18 2.10 -1.39 11.07
CA GLU A 18 2.19 -2.78 10.63
C GLU A 18 2.57 -2.85 9.16
N CYS A 19 3.36 -3.87 8.84
CA CYS A 19 3.74 -4.14 7.46
C CYS A 19 2.51 -4.57 6.64
N ALA A 20 2.31 -3.97 5.48
CA ALA A 20 1.17 -4.31 4.64
C ALA A 20 1.22 -5.75 4.13
N TRP A 21 2.40 -6.33 4.07
CA TRP A 21 2.57 -7.71 3.61
C TRP A 21 2.45 -8.73 4.77
N HIS A 22 3.13 -8.45 5.88
CA HIS A 22 3.24 -9.41 6.99
C HIS A 22 2.31 -9.12 8.15
N GLY A 23 1.75 -7.92 8.24
CA GLY A 23 0.96 -7.53 9.39
C GLY A 23 1.84 -7.32 10.62
N GLU A 24 1.26 -7.50 11.79
CA GLU A 24 1.97 -7.26 13.04
C GLU A 24 3.07 -8.28 13.32
N SER A 25 3.05 -9.42 12.63
CA SER A 25 4.09 -10.43 12.83
C SER A 25 5.45 -10.01 12.30
N CYS A 26 5.50 -8.93 11.53
CA CYS A 26 6.74 -8.48 10.91
C CYS A 26 7.66 -7.73 11.85
N GLY A 27 7.13 -7.20 12.95
CA GLY A 27 7.89 -6.31 13.81
C GLY A 27 7.88 -4.88 13.29
N THR A 28 7.98 -3.93 14.19
CA THR A 28 7.80 -2.52 13.83
C THR A 28 9.09 -1.77 13.54
N ASP A 29 10.21 -2.28 14.02
CA ASP A 29 11.50 -1.57 13.95
C ASP A 29 11.99 -1.38 12.52
N THR A 30 11.52 -2.21 11.61
CA THR A 30 12.01 -2.23 10.24
C THR A 30 11.02 -1.62 9.26
N LEU A 31 9.94 -1.01 9.73
CA LEU A 31 8.93 -0.45 8.84
C LEU A 31 9.39 0.83 8.19
N VAL A 32 9.15 0.93 6.89
CA VAL A 32 9.43 2.15 6.13
C VAL A 32 8.21 2.49 5.28
N PRO A 33 7.97 3.78 5.02
CA PRO A 33 6.92 4.16 4.08
C PRO A 33 7.36 3.83 2.66
N GLN A 34 6.49 3.17 1.92
CA GLN A 34 6.79 2.74 0.56
C GLN A 34 5.76 3.29 -0.39
N HIS A 35 6.21 3.89 -1.48
CA HIS A 35 5.33 4.36 -2.54
C HIS A 35 4.96 3.18 -3.42
N ARG A 36 3.66 3.02 -3.68
CA ARG A 36 3.16 1.91 -4.50
C ARG A 36 3.52 2.11 -5.97
N GLN A 37 3.38 3.35 -6.48
CA GLN A 37 3.74 3.65 -7.86
C GLN A 37 5.25 3.79 -7.97
N GLY A 38 5.85 3.03 -8.89
CA GLY A 38 7.27 3.08 -9.11
C GLY A 38 7.65 4.21 -10.07
N GLY A 39 8.89 4.65 -9.99
CA GLY A 39 9.44 5.57 -10.99
C GLY A 39 8.93 6.98 -10.97
N MET A 40 8.30 7.41 -9.89
CA MET A 40 7.71 8.75 -9.84
C MET A 40 8.69 9.87 -9.55
N GLY A 41 9.85 9.54 -8.98
CA GLY A 41 10.90 10.53 -8.74
C GLY A 41 10.39 11.73 -7.95
N GLY A 42 10.44 12.91 -8.57
CA GLY A 42 10.03 14.16 -7.95
C GLY A 42 8.56 14.52 -8.14
N SER A 43 7.73 13.59 -8.56
CA SER A 43 6.31 13.87 -8.79
C SER A 43 5.63 14.41 -7.54
N ARG A 44 4.77 15.41 -7.73
CA ARG A 44 3.98 15.99 -6.63
C ARG A 44 2.98 15.02 -6.05
N THR A 45 2.54 14.04 -6.84
CA THR A 45 1.47 13.12 -6.44
C THR A 45 1.98 11.87 -5.75
N LYS A 46 3.30 11.67 -5.68
CA LYS A 46 3.83 10.43 -5.10
C LYS A 46 3.47 10.26 -3.64
N HIS A 47 3.20 11.34 -2.92
CA HIS A 47 2.84 11.29 -1.51
C HIS A 47 1.33 11.26 -1.27
N ARG A 48 0.53 10.99 -2.29
CA ARG A 48 -0.91 10.76 -2.09
C ARG A 48 -1.10 9.65 -1.07
N LEU A 49 -2.08 9.82 -0.17
CA LEU A 49 -2.28 8.82 0.89
C LEU A 49 -2.63 7.45 0.33
N SER A 50 -3.32 7.38 -0.81
CA SER A 50 -3.59 6.12 -1.47
C SER A 50 -2.34 5.44 -2.04
N ASN A 51 -1.24 6.18 -2.17
CA ASN A 51 -0.02 5.68 -2.79
C ASN A 51 1.05 5.24 -1.79
N VAL A 52 0.84 5.45 -0.49
CA VAL A 52 1.86 5.16 0.52
C VAL A 52 1.37 4.10 1.48
N ILE A 53 2.20 3.08 1.69
CA ILE A 53 1.90 1.99 2.62
C ILE A 53 3.16 1.70 3.46
N TRP A 54 2.96 0.98 4.58
CA TRP A 54 4.09 0.51 5.39
C TRP A 54 4.58 -0.83 4.86
N LEU A 55 5.87 -0.96 4.64
CA LEU A 55 6.52 -2.25 4.37
C LEU A 55 7.76 -2.37 5.24
N CYS A 56 8.13 -3.59 5.60
CA CYS A 56 9.40 -3.78 6.28
C CYS A 56 10.54 -3.55 5.29
N SER A 57 11.65 -3.00 5.78
CA SER A 57 12.76 -2.64 4.93
C SER A 57 13.40 -3.84 4.24
N LEU A 58 13.44 -4.99 4.92
CA LEU A 58 13.98 -6.20 4.34
C LEU A 58 13.18 -6.65 3.12
N LEU A 59 11.85 -6.71 3.27
CA LEU A 59 10.99 -7.10 2.17
C LEU A 59 11.06 -6.09 1.02
N ASN A 60 11.15 -4.81 1.35
CA ASN A 60 11.25 -3.77 0.33
C ASN A 60 12.49 -3.99 -0.54
N GLY A 61 13.60 -4.36 0.08
CA GLY A 61 14.81 -4.69 -0.66
C GLY A 61 14.65 -5.97 -1.48
N ASP A 62 14.03 -6.99 -0.90
CA ASP A 62 13.82 -8.26 -1.59
C ASP A 62 12.88 -8.12 -2.79
N ILE A 63 11.88 -7.28 -2.71
CA ILE A 63 10.99 -7.02 -3.84
C ILE A 63 11.76 -6.45 -5.02
N GLU A 64 12.75 -5.61 -4.75
CA GLU A 64 13.57 -5.05 -5.83
C GLU A 64 14.54 -6.07 -6.41
N ALA A 65 14.96 -7.06 -5.62
CA ALA A 65 16.00 -8.00 -6.02
C ALA A 65 15.49 -9.33 -6.56
N VAL A 66 14.29 -9.75 -6.17
CA VAL A 66 13.76 -11.08 -6.48
C VAL A 66 12.53 -10.97 -7.35
N ALA A 67 12.60 -11.49 -8.56
CA ALA A 67 11.54 -11.35 -9.56
C ALA A 67 10.19 -11.91 -9.09
N GLU A 68 10.21 -13.05 -8.41
CA GLU A 68 8.98 -13.66 -7.92
C GLU A 68 8.30 -12.80 -6.89
N LEU A 69 9.07 -12.13 -6.03
CA LEU A 69 8.50 -11.23 -5.03
C LEU A 69 7.98 -9.96 -5.68
N ALA A 70 8.65 -9.47 -6.72
CA ALA A 70 8.16 -8.32 -7.47
C ALA A 70 6.80 -8.64 -8.13
N ALA A 71 6.66 -9.83 -8.70
CA ALA A 71 5.42 -10.26 -9.31
C ALA A 71 4.29 -10.37 -8.28
N GLU A 72 4.61 -10.93 -7.11
CA GLU A 72 3.62 -11.06 -6.04
C GLU A 72 3.22 -9.68 -5.49
N ALA A 73 4.17 -8.76 -5.38
CA ALA A 73 3.88 -7.40 -4.94
C ALA A 73 2.91 -6.71 -5.91
N ARG A 74 3.09 -6.93 -7.21
CA ARG A 74 2.17 -6.39 -8.21
C ARG A 74 0.79 -7.02 -8.08
N ARG A 75 0.73 -8.32 -7.89
CA ARG A 75 -0.54 -9.02 -7.71
C ARG A 75 -1.31 -8.49 -6.50
N ARG A 76 -0.60 -8.15 -5.43
CA ARG A 76 -1.22 -7.64 -4.20
C ARG A 76 -1.52 -6.16 -4.22
N GLY A 77 -1.20 -5.46 -5.31
CA GLY A 77 -1.40 -4.01 -5.37
C GLY A 77 -0.38 -3.23 -4.57
N ILE A 78 0.67 -3.87 -4.09
CA ILE A 78 1.72 -3.23 -3.32
C ILE A 78 2.66 -2.45 -4.24
N LYS A 79 2.90 -2.98 -5.44
CA LYS A 79 3.61 -2.26 -6.49
C LYS A 79 2.70 -2.11 -7.69
N ILE A 80 2.53 -0.86 -8.16
CA ILE A 80 1.68 -0.58 -9.30
C ILE A 80 2.41 0.34 -10.27
N SER A 81 1.90 0.43 -11.49
CA SER A 81 2.45 1.32 -12.50
C SER A 81 2.28 2.77 -12.09
N GLN A 82 3.28 3.61 -12.43
CA GLN A 82 3.17 5.05 -12.20
C GLN A 82 2.01 5.68 -12.97
N HIS A 83 1.49 4.98 -13.97
CA HIS A 83 0.39 5.47 -14.79
C HIS A 83 -0.98 5.02 -14.28
N THR A 84 -1.02 4.27 -13.18
CA THR A 84 -2.27 3.76 -12.62
C THR A 84 -2.61 4.54 -11.36
N ASP A 85 -3.86 4.98 -11.24
CA ASP A 85 -4.33 5.69 -10.06
C ASP A 85 -4.35 4.73 -8.87
N PRO A 86 -3.63 5.04 -7.77
CA PRO A 86 -3.59 4.14 -6.61
C PRO A 86 -4.96 3.91 -5.98
N CYS A 87 -5.92 4.83 -6.16
CA CYS A 87 -7.27 4.65 -5.63
C CYS A 87 -8.03 3.55 -6.36
N LEU A 88 -7.57 3.16 -7.56
CA LEU A 88 -8.27 2.19 -8.39
C LEU A 88 -7.73 0.78 -8.29
N ILE A 89 -6.66 0.57 -7.52
CA ILE A 89 -6.06 -0.75 -7.34
C ILE A 89 -6.06 -1.08 -5.85
N PRO A 90 -6.78 -2.11 -5.42
CA PRO A 90 -6.82 -2.45 -3.99
C PRO A 90 -5.49 -3.05 -3.54
N VAL A 91 -5.22 -2.93 -2.25
CA VAL A 91 -4.05 -3.52 -1.61
C VAL A 91 -4.49 -4.77 -0.85
N GLU A 92 -3.80 -5.86 -1.05
CA GLU A 92 -4.06 -7.08 -0.29
C GLU A 92 -3.23 -7.05 0.98
N TYR A 93 -3.89 -6.70 2.09
CA TYR A 93 -3.32 -6.77 3.44
C TYR A 93 -3.52 -8.19 3.99
N PRO A 94 -2.84 -8.54 5.09
CA PRO A 94 -3.02 -9.88 5.66
C PRO A 94 -4.46 -10.23 6.01
N ASP A 95 -5.27 -9.24 6.38
CA ASP A 95 -6.65 -9.49 6.81
C ASP A 95 -7.69 -9.19 5.73
N GLY A 96 -7.27 -8.91 4.51
CA GLY A 96 -8.21 -8.69 3.42
C GLY A 96 -7.75 -7.65 2.43
N ARG A 97 -8.55 -7.44 1.39
CA ARG A 97 -8.27 -6.44 0.38
C ARG A 97 -8.96 -5.14 0.71
N TYR A 98 -8.22 -4.04 0.55
CA TYR A 98 -8.73 -2.71 0.88
C TYR A 98 -8.43 -1.74 -0.25
N TRP A 99 -9.42 -0.89 -0.53
CA TRP A 99 -9.24 0.26 -1.41
C TRP A 99 -8.73 1.42 -0.55
N LEU A 100 -7.68 2.08 -1.01
CA LEU A 100 -7.10 3.21 -0.28
C LEU A 100 -7.58 4.51 -0.90
N THR A 101 -7.87 5.49 -0.05
CA THR A 101 -8.35 6.80 -0.50
C THR A 101 -7.32 7.87 -0.20
N ASP A 102 -7.43 9.00 -0.91
CA ASP A 102 -6.50 10.11 -0.71
C ASP A 102 -6.84 10.95 0.53
N ASP A 103 -7.97 10.68 1.16
CA ASP A 103 -8.29 11.33 2.43
C ASP A 103 -7.84 10.49 3.64
N GLY A 104 -7.06 9.45 3.40
CA GLY A 104 -6.43 8.70 4.48
C GLY A 104 -7.25 7.56 5.05
N ARG A 105 -8.22 7.07 4.29
CA ARG A 105 -9.04 5.93 4.73
C ARG A 105 -8.75 4.70 3.91
N ARG A 106 -9.16 3.55 4.42
CA ARG A 106 -9.19 2.32 3.64
C ARG A 106 -10.57 1.70 3.80
N THR A 107 -11.08 1.18 2.70
CA THR A 107 -12.39 0.54 2.66
C THR A 107 -12.21 -0.91 2.23
N ARG A 108 -12.74 -1.81 3.03
CA ARG A 108 -12.63 -3.22 2.72
C ARG A 108 -13.38 -3.54 1.44
N ASP A 109 -12.81 -4.40 0.61
CA ASP A 109 -13.39 -4.73 -0.69
C ASP A 109 -14.85 -5.19 -0.56
N GLU A 110 -15.14 -6.00 0.42
CA GLU A 110 -16.49 -6.53 0.65
C GLU A 110 -17.48 -5.47 1.14
N ASP A 111 -16.99 -4.32 1.61
CA ASP A 111 -17.85 -3.25 2.12
C ASP A 111 -18.23 -2.23 1.06
N ILE A 112 -17.61 -2.31 -0.11
CA ILE A 112 -17.86 -1.35 -1.19
C ILE A 112 -19.11 -1.69 -1.97
N GLY A 113 -19.56 -2.94 -1.89
CA GLY A 113 -20.74 -3.33 -2.63
C GLY A 113 -20.50 -3.49 -4.12
N GLY A 114 -19.37 -4.06 -4.47
CA GLY A 114 -19.08 -4.39 -5.87
C GLY A 114 -20.05 -5.43 -6.39
N PRO A 115 -19.96 -5.77 -7.68
CA PRO A 115 -20.91 -6.69 -8.29
C PRO A 115 -21.04 -8.02 -7.57
N ASP A 116 -19.96 -8.50 -7.01
CA ASP A 116 -19.94 -9.75 -6.25
C ASP A 116 -20.50 -9.60 -4.85
N LYS A 117 -20.79 -8.36 -4.42
CA LYS A 117 -21.39 -8.08 -3.11
C LYS A 117 -22.86 -7.78 -3.22
N VAL A 118 -23.33 -7.51 -4.42
CA VAL A 118 -24.75 -7.23 -4.61
C VAL A 118 -25.48 -8.55 -4.50
N PRO A 119 -26.46 -8.65 -3.60
CA PRO A 119 -27.25 -9.88 -3.52
C PRO A 119 -28.09 -10.00 -4.78
N PHE A 120 -27.91 -11.06 -5.44
CA PHE A 120 -28.59 -11.31 -6.70
C PHE A 120 -29.73 -12.29 -6.52
#